data_861ed04adedaf7abe929c30c21a7af89
#
_entry.id   861ed04adedaf7abe929c30c21a7af89
#
_cell.length_a   1.000
_cell.length_b   1.000
_cell.length_c   1.000
_cell.angle_alpha   90.00
_cell.angle_beta   90.00
_cell.angle_gamma   90.00
#
_symmetry.space_group_name_H-M   'P 1'
#
loop_
_entity.id
_entity.type
_entity.pdbx_description
1 polymer ?
#
loop_
_entity_poly.entity_id
_entity_poly.type
_entity_poly.pdbx_seq_one_letter_code
_entity_poly.pdbx_strand_id
1 'polypeptide(L)'
;MKKIFKYAMVGLLGCVTLSSCLESALETSPTDSMSGTGLLANANAALVPLNGIYRSMYASWSPSANTHQSFGISSYTLMADLMGEDMIQAAQGSGWFWFDCLYNVKSRYTSTAWRSYDVWNCYYTWISNANYILAAESTMEGEKADVNYVIGQAYAIRAYSYFMLAQTFARTYKGHESEPCCPIYTEPTVAGTQGNPRSTVQEVYDQLNSDIDKAIELLNGTERKH
;
A
#
# COMPACT_ATOMS: atom_id res chain seq x y z
N MET A 1 -50.87 44.47 -18.53
CA MET A 1 -49.97 43.68 -19.40
C MET A 1 -48.52 44.12 -19.36
N LYS A 2 -48.16 45.40 -19.47
CA LYS A 2 -46.75 45.88 -19.49
C LYS A 2 -45.95 45.63 -18.20
N LYS A 3 -46.58 45.51 -17.01
CA LYS A 3 -45.88 45.25 -15.73
C LYS A 3 -45.54 43.76 -15.58
N ILE A 4 -46.41 42.84 -16.00
CA ILE A 4 -46.18 41.40 -15.95
C ILE A 4 -45.02 40.97 -16.86
N PHE A 5 -44.92 41.61 -18.03
CA PHE A 5 -43.82 41.34 -18.96
C PHE A 5 -42.45 41.77 -18.42
N LYS A 6 -42.38 42.85 -17.62
CA LYS A 6 -41.15 43.31 -16.97
C LYS A 6 -40.68 42.33 -15.88
N TYR A 7 -41.61 41.78 -15.07
CA TYR A 7 -41.24 40.81 -14.03
C TYR A 7 -40.88 39.43 -14.60
N ALA A 8 -41.54 39.01 -15.69
CA ALA A 8 -41.20 37.81 -16.40
C ALA A 8 -39.77 37.89 -17.05
N MET A 9 -39.40 39.06 -17.58
CA MET A 9 -38.09 39.28 -18.18
C MET A 9 -36.97 39.37 -17.15
N VAL A 10 -37.24 39.93 -15.96
CA VAL A 10 -36.29 39.94 -14.84
C VAL A 10 -36.11 38.53 -14.27
N GLY A 11 -37.19 37.74 -14.17
CA GLY A 11 -37.14 36.34 -13.73
C GLY A 11 -36.34 35.44 -14.68
N LEU A 12 -36.47 35.67 -16.02
CA LEU A 12 -35.76 34.91 -17.02
C LEU A 12 -34.24 35.26 -17.03
N LEU A 13 -33.87 36.54 -16.79
CA LEU A 13 -32.48 36.95 -16.65
C LEU A 13 -31.83 36.37 -15.38
N GLY A 14 -32.58 36.22 -14.29
CA GLY A 14 -32.06 35.62 -13.04
C GLY A 14 -31.77 34.13 -13.14
N CYS A 15 -32.49 33.39 -14.00
CA CYS A 15 -32.24 31.95 -14.19
C CYS A 15 -30.96 31.64 -15.04
N VAL A 16 -30.56 32.55 -15.90
CA VAL A 16 -29.36 32.35 -16.76
C VAL A 16 -28.06 32.57 -16.01
N THR A 17 -28.08 33.27 -14.88
CA THR A 17 -26.88 33.53 -14.09
C THR A 17 -26.55 32.42 -13.07
N LEU A 18 -27.40 31.41 -12.90
CA LEU A 18 -27.20 30.31 -11.95
C LEU A 18 -26.58 29.06 -12.56
N SER A 19 -26.34 29.03 -13.89
CA SER A 19 -25.73 27.90 -14.59
C SER A 19 -24.22 28.04 -14.81
N SER A 20 -23.53 28.89 -14.04
CA SER A 20 -22.07 29.05 -14.12
C SER A 20 -21.33 28.26 -13.06
N CYS A 21 -21.73 27.00 -12.83
CA CYS A 21 -20.79 26.03 -12.28
C CYS A 21 -20.10 25.36 -13.48
N LEU A 22 -19.02 25.92 -13.94
CA LEU A 22 -18.08 25.21 -14.81
C LEU A 22 -17.53 24.04 -14.00
N GLU A 23 -17.92 22.82 -14.36
CA GLU A 23 -17.38 21.58 -13.79
C GLU A 23 -15.84 21.59 -13.77
N SER A 24 -15.23 22.21 -14.78
CA SER A 24 -13.77 22.43 -14.85
C SER A 24 -13.19 23.35 -13.76
N ALA A 25 -14.00 24.18 -13.10
CA ALA A 25 -13.54 25.02 -11.98
C ALA A 25 -13.48 24.25 -10.64
N LEU A 26 -14.11 23.08 -10.60
CA LEU A 26 -14.05 22.18 -9.44
C LEU A 26 -12.92 21.14 -9.54
N GLU A 27 -12.32 20.98 -10.72
CA GLU A 27 -11.12 20.17 -10.90
C GLU A 27 -9.88 20.99 -10.52
N THR A 28 -9.64 21.12 -9.23
CA THR A 28 -8.42 21.75 -8.73
C THR A 28 -7.32 20.71 -8.61
N SER A 29 -6.29 20.84 -9.43
CA SER A 29 -5.01 20.16 -9.18
C SER A 29 -4.25 20.92 -8.11
N PRO A 30 -3.64 20.26 -7.11
CA PRO A 30 -2.79 20.92 -6.14
C PRO A 30 -1.67 21.67 -6.85
N THR A 31 -1.52 22.97 -6.60
CA THR A 31 -0.45 23.78 -7.20
C THR A 31 0.91 23.53 -6.54
N ASP A 32 0.90 23.05 -5.30
CA ASP A 32 2.11 22.82 -4.48
C ASP A 32 2.48 21.34 -4.33
N SER A 33 1.73 20.42 -4.95
CA SER A 33 2.02 18.99 -4.97
C SER A 33 1.70 18.40 -6.34
N MET A 34 2.53 17.46 -6.79
CA MET A 34 2.22 16.70 -8.01
C MET A 34 0.99 15.83 -7.79
N SER A 35 0.07 15.81 -8.75
CA SER A 35 -1.05 14.87 -8.72
C SER A 35 -0.53 13.42 -8.80
N GLY A 36 -1.23 12.48 -8.19
CA GLY A 36 -0.86 11.06 -8.24
C GLY A 36 -0.71 10.54 -9.69
N THR A 37 -1.55 10.99 -10.61
CA THR A 37 -1.46 10.68 -12.04
C THR A 37 -0.22 11.28 -12.69
N GLY A 38 0.18 12.50 -12.33
CA GLY A 38 1.40 13.14 -12.84
C GLY A 38 2.68 12.44 -12.36
N LEU A 39 2.67 11.89 -11.13
CA LEU A 39 3.81 11.13 -10.59
C LEU A 39 4.02 9.78 -11.29
N LEU A 40 2.99 9.21 -11.88
CA LEU A 40 3.06 7.91 -12.57
C LEU A 40 3.13 8.04 -14.09
N ALA A 41 3.12 9.27 -14.63
CA ALA A 41 3.15 9.50 -16.07
C ALA A 41 4.47 9.07 -16.72
N ASN A 42 5.58 9.14 -16.00
CA ASN A 42 6.88 8.72 -16.51
C ASN A 42 7.76 8.09 -15.41
N ALA A 43 8.73 7.28 -15.84
CA ALA A 43 9.59 6.51 -14.94
C ALA A 43 10.37 7.35 -13.93
N ASN A 44 10.86 8.54 -14.34
CA ASN A 44 11.62 9.41 -13.43
C ASN A 44 10.72 9.99 -12.33
N ALA A 45 9.52 10.42 -12.66
CA ALA A 45 8.55 10.91 -11.68
C ALA A 45 8.07 9.78 -10.77
N ALA A 46 7.90 8.56 -11.31
CA ALA A 46 7.47 7.38 -10.57
C ALA A 46 8.48 6.89 -9.52
N LEU A 47 9.73 7.35 -9.57
CA LEU A 47 10.70 7.14 -8.50
C LEU A 47 10.30 7.81 -7.19
N VAL A 48 9.52 8.89 -7.24
CA VAL A 48 9.06 9.60 -6.03
C VAL A 48 8.13 8.69 -5.20
N PRO A 49 7.02 8.16 -5.72
CA PRO A 49 6.18 7.24 -4.97
C PRO A 49 6.91 5.94 -4.61
N LEU A 50 7.77 5.39 -5.48
CA LEU A 50 8.57 4.21 -5.18
C LEU A 50 9.50 4.45 -3.97
N ASN A 51 10.24 5.56 -3.96
CA ASN A 51 11.09 5.93 -2.83
C ASN A 51 10.24 6.23 -1.57
N GLY A 52 9.01 6.73 -1.76
CA GLY A 52 8.03 6.89 -0.69
C GLY A 52 7.71 5.57 0.01
N ILE A 53 7.54 4.48 -0.76
CA ILE A 53 7.35 3.14 -0.19
C ILE A 53 8.59 2.73 0.62
N TYR A 54 9.78 2.81 0.04
CA TYR A 54 11.02 2.47 0.75
C TYR A 54 11.23 3.32 2.01
N ARG A 55 10.92 4.61 1.95
CA ARG A 55 10.97 5.48 3.13
C ARG A 55 9.99 5.03 4.22
N SER A 56 8.80 4.60 3.84
CA SER A 56 7.78 4.11 4.76
C SER A 56 8.15 2.80 5.45
N MET A 57 9.08 2.01 4.87
CA MET A 57 9.59 0.78 5.46
C MET A 57 10.35 1.00 6.78
N TYR A 58 10.74 2.24 7.06
CA TYR A 58 11.42 2.65 8.28
C TYR A 58 10.62 3.66 9.11
N ALA A 59 9.36 3.89 8.75
CA ALA A 59 8.46 4.78 9.49
C ALA A 59 7.71 4.02 10.58
N SER A 60 7.23 4.76 11.58
CA SER A 60 6.32 4.18 12.58
C SER A 60 4.94 3.94 12.00
N TRP A 61 4.39 2.78 12.24
CA TRP A 61 3.08 2.32 11.77
C TRP A 61 2.01 2.31 12.85
N SER A 62 2.38 2.58 14.08
CA SER A 62 1.42 2.72 15.16
C SER A 62 0.91 4.15 15.25
N PRO A 63 -0.40 4.40 15.09
CA PRO A 63 -0.98 5.72 15.26
C PRO A 63 -0.96 6.20 16.71
N SER A 64 -0.84 5.27 17.67
CA SER A 64 -0.92 5.55 19.10
C SER A 64 0.42 5.43 19.83
N ALA A 65 1.43 4.83 19.23
CA ALA A 65 2.70 4.57 19.89
C ALA A 65 3.86 4.62 18.90
N ASN A 66 4.56 5.74 18.87
CA ASN A 66 5.83 5.86 18.15
C ASN A 66 6.93 5.12 18.93
N THR A 67 6.89 3.79 18.91
CA THR A 67 7.79 2.91 19.64
C THR A 67 8.70 2.14 18.71
N HIS A 68 9.84 1.69 19.22
CA HIS A 68 10.78 0.84 18.50
C HIS A 68 10.16 -0.49 17.98
N GLN A 69 9.00 -0.85 18.49
CA GLN A 69 8.27 -2.06 18.12
C GLN A 69 7.37 -1.90 16.88
N SER A 70 7.27 -0.70 16.29
CA SER A 70 6.38 -0.39 15.16
C SER A 70 7.07 0.30 13.98
N PHE A 71 8.39 0.26 13.90
CA PHE A 71 9.18 0.89 12.82
C PHE A 71 9.39 -0.05 11.62
N GLY A 72 8.31 -0.47 11.00
CA GLY A 72 8.34 -1.18 9.71
C GLY A 72 9.19 -2.47 9.73
N ILE A 73 9.98 -2.68 8.69
CA ILE A 73 10.75 -3.92 8.48
C ILE A 73 11.61 -4.29 9.69
N SER A 74 12.40 -3.34 10.19
CA SER A 74 13.36 -3.62 11.27
C SER A 74 12.69 -4.13 12.54
N SER A 75 11.50 -3.61 12.85
CA SER A 75 10.75 -4.00 14.05
C SER A 75 10.06 -5.35 13.86
N TYR A 76 9.50 -5.59 12.68
CA TYR A 76 8.71 -6.80 12.44
C TYR A 76 9.59 -8.02 12.17
N THR A 77 10.76 -7.85 11.58
CA THR A 77 11.75 -8.93 11.46
C THR A 77 12.36 -9.26 12.82
N LEU A 78 12.75 -8.25 13.61
CA LEU A 78 13.24 -8.49 14.97
C LEU A 78 12.18 -9.19 15.86
N MET A 79 10.92 -8.81 15.71
CA MET A 79 9.81 -9.51 16.40
C MET A 79 9.76 -10.99 16.01
N ALA A 80 9.91 -11.30 14.72
CA ALA A 80 9.91 -12.67 14.24
C ALA A 80 11.11 -13.47 14.79
N ASP A 81 12.30 -12.89 14.80
CA ASP A 81 13.52 -13.51 15.34
C ASP A 81 13.39 -13.79 16.84
N LEU A 82 12.83 -12.85 17.61
CA LEU A 82 12.59 -13.01 19.06
C LEU A 82 11.49 -14.03 19.40
N MET A 83 10.62 -14.33 18.44
CA MET A 83 9.63 -15.40 18.54
C MET A 83 10.17 -16.74 17.99
N GLY A 84 11.33 -16.74 17.35
CA GLY A 84 12.02 -17.91 16.87
C GLY A 84 12.89 -18.56 17.96
N GLU A 85 13.77 -19.45 17.52
CA GLU A 85 14.70 -20.18 18.38
C GLU A 85 16.09 -19.54 18.43
N ASP A 86 16.39 -18.58 17.52
CA ASP A 86 17.74 -18.03 17.32
C ASP A 86 18.06 -16.89 18.28
N MET A 87 17.05 -16.24 18.86
CA MET A 87 17.22 -15.09 19.75
C MET A 87 16.42 -15.22 21.03
N ILE A 88 17.00 -14.78 22.14
CA ILE A 88 16.31 -14.69 23.43
C ILE A 88 16.54 -13.31 24.04
N GLN A 89 15.51 -12.77 24.66
CA GLN A 89 15.61 -11.57 25.48
C GLN A 89 15.84 -11.98 26.94
N ALA A 90 17.08 -11.82 27.44
CA ALA A 90 17.49 -12.30 28.76
C ALA A 90 16.85 -11.53 29.93
N ALA A 91 16.36 -10.31 29.69
CA ALA A 91 15.71 -9.48 30.70
C ALA A 91 14.67 -8.58 30.07
N GLN A 92 13.66 -8.19 30.86
CA GLN A 92 12.60 -7.32 30.40
C GLN A 92 13.11 -5.94 29.92
N GLY A 93 14.11 -5.38 30.58
CA GLY A 93 14.64 -4.07 30.27
C GLY A 93 13.56 -3.00 30.19
N SER A 94 13.50 -2.28 29.07
CA SER A 94 12.46 -1.29 28.78
C SER A 94 11.11 -1.88 28.40
N GLY A 95 10.99 -3.20 28.31
CA GLY A 95 9.78 -3.93 27.95
C GLY A 95 9.53 -4.06 26.45
N TRP A 96 10.41 -3.53 25.58
CA TRP A 96 10.26 -3.65 24.14
C TRP A 96 10.41 -5.10 23.71
N PHE A 97 9.49 -5.60 22.88
CA PHE A 97 9.40 -6.97 22.42
C PHE A 97 9.28 -8.04 23.52
N TRP A 98 9.18 -7.65 24.80
CA TRP A 98 9.11 -8.58 25.91
C TRP A 98 7.93 -9.56 25.80
N PHE A 99 6.76 -9.05 25.42
CA PHE A 99 5.58 -9.89 25.22
C PHE A 99 5.68 -10.78 23.99
N ASP A 100 6.44 -10.37 22.97
CA ASP A 100 6.71 -11.18 21.79
C ASP A 100 7.62 -12.33 22.15
N CYS A 101 8.71 -12.07 22.87
CA CYS A 101 9.66 -13.07 23.36
C CYS A 101 9.01 -14.10 24.30
N LEU A 102 8.04 -13.70 25.13
CA LEU A 102 7.29 -14.58 26.02
C LEU A 102 6.13 -15.32 25.34
N TYR A 103 5.95 -15.18 24.04
CA TYR A 103 4.77 -15.70 23.32
C TYR A 103 3.44 -15.27 23.94
N ASN A 104 3.40 -14.11 24.60
CA ASN A 104 2.17 -13.59 25.18
C ASN A 104 1.29 -12.95 24.10
N VAL A 105 0.61 -13.83 23.37
CA VAL A 105 -0.17 -13.48 22.19
C VAL A 105 -1.54 -12.87 22.49
N LYS A 106 -1.88 -12.62 23.76
CA LYS A 106 -3.19 -11.99 24.10
C LYS A 106 -3.43 -10.69 23.36
N SER A 107 -2.38 -9.90 23.10
CA SER A 107 -2.47 -8.67 22.31
C SER A 107 -2.65 -8.91 20.80
N ARG A 108 -2.66 -10.16 20.35
CA ARG A 108 -2.76 -10.53 18.92
C ARG A 108 -4.07 -11.21 18.54
N TYR A 109 -4.94 -11.53 19.49
CA TYR A 109 -6.18 -12.26 19.23
C TYR A 109 -7.31 -11.41 18.62
N THR A 110 -7.17 -10.12 18.59
CA THR A 110 -8.19 -9.24 18.03
C THR A 110 -7.63 -8.38 16.90
N SER A 111 -8.47 -8.07 15.93
CA SER A 111 -8.11 -7.17 14.80
C SER A 111 -7.79 -5.74 15.24
N THR A 112 -8.19 -5.35 16.45
CA THR A 112 -7.92 -4.04 17.04
C THR A 112 -6.65 -4.03 17.89
N ALA A 113 -6.04 -5.18 18.14
CA ALA A 113 -4.77 -5.25 18.84
C ALA A 113 -3.69 -4.55 17.99
N TRP A 114 -3.02 -3.57 18.58
CA TRP A 114 -2.07 -2.72 17.87
C TRP A 114 -1.00 -3.52 17.12
N ARG A 115 -0.50 -4.60 17.70
CA ARG A 115 0.53 -5.43 17.08
C ARG A 115 0.06 -6.11 15.80
N SER A 116 -1.13 -6.71 15.81
CA SER A 116 -1.70 -7.34 14.62
C SER A 116 -2.12 -6.29 13.59
N TYR A 117 -2.74 -5.20 14.05
CA TYR A 117 -3.18 -4.10 13.20
C TYR A 117 -2.01 -3.42 12.48
N ASP A 118 -0.94 -3.07 13.22
CA ASP A 118 0.19 -2.35 12.65
C ASP A 118 0.89 -3.16 11.56
N VAL A 119 1.16 -4.44 11.81
CA VAL A 119 1.80 -5.33 10.83
C VAL A 119 0.92 -5.49 9.58
N TRP A 120 -0.37 -5.77 9.79
CA TRP A 120 -1.33 -5.89 8.69
C TRP A 120 -1.41 -4.61 7.86
N ASN A 121 -1.62 -3.49 8.52
CA ASN A 121 -1.74 -2.18 7.87
C ASN A 121 -0.47 -1.77 7.11
N CYS A 122 0.70 -2.06 7.69
CA CYS A 122 1.98 -1.77 7.07
C CYS A 122 2.10 -2.47 5.71
N TYR A 123 1.97 -3.79 5.67
CA TYR A 123 2.15 -4.55 4.44
C TYR A 123 1.05 -4.28 3.41
N TYR A 124 -0.20 -4.10 3.83
CA TYR A 124 -1.26 -3.72 2.90
C TYR A 124 -1.12 -2.30 2.35
N THR A 125 -0.54 -1.38 3.09
CA THR A 125 -0.21 -0.06 2.56
C THR A 125 0.85 -0.15 1.47
N TRP A 126 1.87 -1.01 1.63
CA TRP A 126 2.87 -1.21 0.59
C TRP A 126 2.30 -1.93 -0.63
N ILE A 127 1.44 -2.92 -0.44
CA ILE A 127 0.70 -3.57 -1.54
C ILE A 127 -0.14 -2.55 -2.31
N SER A 128 -0.90 -1.72 -1.61
CA SER A 128 -1.73 -0.69 -2.23
C SER A 128 -0.89 0.30 -3.04
N ASN A 129 0.19 0.82 -2.47
CA ASN A 129 1.08 1.75 -3.16
C ASN A 129 1.78 1.10 -4.36
N ALA A 130 2.21 -0.16 -4.25
CA ALA A 130 2.76 -0.92 -5.36
C ALA A 130 1.72 -1.11 -6.47
N ASN A 131 0.46 -1.41 -6.14
CA ASN A 131 -0.61 -1.56 -7.11
C ASN A 131 -0.86 -0.26 -7.90
N TYR A 132 -0.77 0.92 -7.27
CA TYR A 132 -0.85 2.19 -8.00
C TYR A 132 0.28 2.33 -9.02
N ILE A 133 1.51 1.95 -8.68
CA ILE A 133 2.65 1.99 -9.61
C ILE A 133 2.43 0.97 -10.75
N LEU A 134 2.04 -0.25 -10.42
CA LEU A 134 1.81 -1.33 -11.39
C LEU A 134 0.66 -1.03 -12.36
N ALA A 135 -0.37 -0.33 -11.92
CA ALA A 135 -1.47 0.09 -12.78
C ALA A 135 -1.02 1.05 -13.91
N ALA A 136 0.11 1.72 -13.74
CA ALA A 136 0.68 2.59 -14.77
C ALA A 136 1.67 1.86 -15.72
N GLU A 137 1.92 0.56 -15.54
CA GLU A 137 2.93 -0.20 -16.32
C GLU A 137 2.80 -0.01 -17.83
N SER A 138 1.58 -0.08 -18.37
CA SER A 138 1.33 0.03 -19.81
C SER A 138 1.34 1.46 -20.35
N THR A 139 1.28 2.47 -19.49
CA THR A 139 1.15 3.89 -19.86
C THR A 139 2.34 4.74 -19.43
N MET A 140 3.24 4.19 -18.61
CA MET A 140 4.39 4.91 -18.09
C MET A 140 5.39 5.21 -19.20
N GLU A 141 5.69 6.49 -19.41
CA GLU A 141 6.66 6.95 -20.38
C GLU A 141 8.09 6.89 -19.84
N GLY A 142 9.07 6.72 -20.72
CA GLY A 142 10.49 6.73 -20.40
C GLY A 142 11.28 5.68 -21.14
N GLU A 143 12.59 5.66 -20.92
CA GLU A 143 13.45 4.58 -21.41
C GLU A 143 13.00 3.24 -20.82
N LYS A 144 12.97 2.20 -21.64
CA LYS A 144 12.48 0.88 -21.22
C LYS A 144 13.18 0.37 -19.96
N ALA A 145 14.48 0.61 -19.83
CA ALA A 145 15.24 0.21 -18.65
C ALA A 145 14.77 0.90 -17.37
N ASP A 146 14.44 2.21 -17.45
CA ASP A 146 13.95 2.98 -16.30
C ASP A 146 12.53 2.57 -15.92
N VAL A 147 11.65 2.33 -16.90
CA VAL A 147 10.30 1.78 -16.66
C VAL A 147 10.41 0.40 -16.01
N ASN A 148 11.20 -0.50 -16.58
CA ASN A 148 11.41 -1.83 -16.02
C ASN A 148 11.97 -1.79 -14.59
N TYR A 149 12.86 -0.85 -14.29
CA TYR A 149 13.42 -0.67 -12.96
C TYR A 149 12.34 -0.30 -11.94
N VAL A 150 11.45 0.63 -12.27
CA VAL A 150 10.35 1.06 -11.38
C VAL A 150 9.33 -0.05 -11.19
N ILE A 151 8.85 -0.61 -12.30
CA ILE A 151 7.80 -1.64 -12.29
C ILE A 151 8.30 -2.93 -11.64
N GLY A 152 9.51 -3.36 -11.96
CA GLY A 152 10.11 -4.56 -11.35
C GLY A 152 10.25 -4.45 -9.83
N GLN A 153 10.63 -3.29 -9.32
CA GLN A 153 10.68 -3.06 -7.87
C GLN A 153 9.28 -3.03 -7.23
N ALA A 154 8.28 -2.50 -7.91
CA ALA A 154 6.91 -2.51 -7.39
C ALA A 154 6.38 -3.96 -7.28
N TYR A 155 6.65 -4.82 -8.26
CA TYR A 155 6.37 -6.26 -8.16
C TYR A 155 7.11 -6.91 -6.98
N ALA A 156 8.40 -6.64 -6.82
CA ALA A 156 9.20 -7.17 -5.70
C ALA A 156 8.65 -6.74 -4.33
N ILE A 157 8.25 -5.48 -4.17
CA ILE A 157 7.65 -4.96 -2.94
C ILE A 157 6.32 -5.67 -2.64
N ARG A 158 5.48 -5.89 -3.67
CA ARG A 158 4.20 -6.58 -3.48
C ARG A 158 4.40 -8.03 -3.08
N ALA A 159 5.29 -8.74 -3.76
CA ALA A 159 5.66 -10.12 -3.42
C ALA A 159 6.18 -10.24 -1.99
N TYR A 160 7.14 -9.39 -1.61
CA TYR A 160 7.67 -9.34 -0.25
C TYR A 160 6.57 -9.11 0.79
N SER A 161 5.66 -8.19 0.51
CA SER A 161 4.56 -7.87 1.43
C SER A 161 3.61 -9.05 1.63
N TYR A 162 3.25 -9.77 0.55
CA TYR A 162 2.44 -10.99 0.66
C TYR A 162 3.17 -12.12 1.38
N PHE A 163 4.47 -12.28 1.15
CA PHE A 163 5.28 -13.26 1.87
C PHE A 163 5.26 -13.01 3.38
N MET A 164 5.46 -11.76 3.80
CA MET A 164 5.44 -11.39 5.22
C MET A 164 4.04 -11.53 5.85
N LEU A 165 2.98 -11.22 5.09
CA LEU A 165 1.60 -11.47 5.53
C LEU A 165 1.34 -12.97 5.71
N ALA A 166 1.78 -13.80 4.77
CA ALA A 166 1.63 -15.25 4.87
C ALA A 166 2.38 -15.81 6.08
N GLN A 167 3.62 -15.38 6.32
CA GLN A 167 4.39 -15.81 7.50
C GLN A 167 3.75 -15.39 8.83
N THR A 168 3.12 -14.20 8.86
CA THR A 168 2.61 -13.64 10.12
C THR A 168 1.18 -14.12 10.43
N PHE A 169 0.33 -14.29 9.42
CA PHE A 169 -1.10 -14.48 9.57
C PHE A 169 -1.64 -15.83 9.07
N ALA A 170 -0.78 -16.70 8.55
CA ALA A 170 -1.14 -18.04 8.13
C ALA A 170 -0.23 -19.09 8.77
N ARG A 171 -0.58 -20.35 8.58
CA ARG A 171 0.27 -21.49 8.95
C ARG A 171 1.34 -21.71 7.87
N THR A 172 2.35 -22.51 8.20
CA THR A 172 3.39 -22.92 7.25
C THR A 172 2.79 -23.54 5.99
N TYR A 173 3.41 -23.31 4.83
CA TYR A 173 2.86 -23.72 3.55
C TYR A 173 2.53 -25.23 3.47
N LYS A 174 3.53 -26.08 3.78
CA LYS A 174 3.39 -27.52 3.59
C LYS A 174 2.33 -28.11 4.52
N GLY A 175 1.30 -28.67 3.93
CA GLY A 175 0.17 -29.30 4.62
C GLY A 175 -0.95 -28.35 5.01
N HIS A 176 -0.86 -27.05 4.64
CA HIS A 176 -1.86 -26.03 4.95
C HIS A 176 -2.25 -25.19 3.71
N GLU A 177 -1.97 -25.72 2.52
CA GLU A 177 -2.13 -25.02 1.24
C GLU A 177 -3.55 -24.51 1.03
N SER A 178 -4.55 -25.24 1.50
CA SER A 178 -5.97 -24.87 1.38
C SER A 178 -6.51 -24.04 2.54
N GLU A 179 -5.69 -23.76 3.57
CA GLU A 179 -6.13 -22.97 4.71
C GLU A 179 -6.17 -21.46 4.38
N PRO A 180 -7.00 -20.67 5.10
CA PRO A 180 -7.08 -19.24 4.88
C PRO A 180 -5.77 -18.52 5.23
N CYS A 181 -5.29 -17.67 4.31
CA CYS A 181 -4.12 -16.79 4.47
C CYS A 181 -4.54 -15.32 4.61
N CYS A 182 -4.46 -14.56 3.56
CA CYS A 182 -4.80 -13.15 3.53
C CYS A 182 -5.50 -12.78 2.21
N PRO A 183 -6.30 -11.70 2.16
CA PRO A 183 -6.91 -11.21 0.93
C PRO A 183 -5.87 -10.79 -0.11
N ILE A 184 -6.09 -11.14 -1.37
CA ILE A 184 -5.25 -10.70 -2.49
C ILE A 184 -5.89 -9.47 -3.15
N TYR A 185 -5.07 -8.43 -3.36
CA TYR A 185 -5.39 -7.22 -4.10
C TYR A 185 -4.28 -6.96 -5.11
N THR A 186 -4.63 -6.98 -6.40
CA THR A 186 -3.70 -6.75 -7.51
C THR A 186 -3.95 -5.41 -8.22
N GLU A 187 -5.03 -4.73 -7.86
CA GLU A 187 -5.46 -3.47 -8.42
C GLU A 187 -5.44 -2.35 -7.37
N PRO A 188 -5.33 -1.08 -7.78
CA PRO A 188 -5.50 0.05 -6.88
C PRO A 188 -6.86 0.02 -6.19
N THR A 189 -6.88 0.29 -4.90
CA THR A 189 -8.13 0.46 -4.15
C THR A 189 -8.64 1.89 -4.29
N VAL A 190 -9.93 2.02 -4.61
CA VAL A 190 -10.62 3.30 -4.75
C VAL A 190 -11.78 3.39 -3.76
N ALA A 191 -12.34 4.59 -3.59
CA ALA A 191 -13.52 4.75 -2.75
C ALA A 191 -14.66 3.81 -3.22
N GLY A 192 -15.20 3.02 -2.30
CA GLY A 192 -16.24 2.03 -2.61
C GLY A 192 -15.73 0.63 -3.01
N THR A 193 -14.42 0.42 -3.10
CA THR A 193 -13.87 -0.92 -3.31
C THR A 193 -14.33 -1.85 -2.20
N GLN A 194 -14.96 -2.98 -2.58
CA GLN A 194 -15.37 -4.01 -1.64
C GLN A 194 -14.16 -4.81 -1.16
N GLY A 195 -14.16 -5.18 0.13
CA GLY A 195 -13.11 -6.04 0.68
C GLY A 195 -13.19 -7.46 0.10
N ASN A 196 -12.04 -8.04 -0.22
CA ASN A 196 -11.94 -9.43 -0.63
C ASN A 196 -11.94 -10.37 0.59
N PRO A 197 -12.49 -11.59 0.47
CA PRO A 197 -12.29 -12.62 1.47
C PRO A 197 -10.82 -13.02 1.55
N ARG A 198 -10.44 -13.75 2.60
CA ARG A 198 -9.10 -14.33 2.70
C ARG A 198 -8.93 -15.38 1.61
N SER A 199 -7.87 -15.25 0.84
CA SER A 199 -7.40 -16.29 -0.08
C SER A 199 -6.70 -17.41 0.68
N THR A 200 -6.52 -18.55 0.04
CA THR A 200 -5.78 -19.68 0.61
C THR A 200 -4.28 -19.41 0.64
N VAL A 201 -3.56 -20.19 1.44
CA VAL A 201 -2.09 -20.16 1.47
C VAL A 201 -1.52 -20.39 0.07
N GLN A 202 -2.04 -21.40 -0.66
CA GLN A 202 -1.62 -21.69 -2.03
C GLN A 202 -1.79 -20.47 -2.96
N GLU A 203 -2.99 -19.87 -2.98
CA GLU A 203 -3.27 -18.72 -3.85
C GLU A 203 -2.35 -17.52 -3.56
N VAL A 204 -2.03 -17.29 -2.28
CA VAL A 204 -1.11 -16.20 -1.91
C VAL A 204 0.32 -16.52 -2.35
N TYR A 205 0.78 -17.77 -2.23
CA TYR A 205 2.09 -18.17 -2.72
C TYR A 205 2.16 -18.17 -4.25
N ASP A 206 1.09 -18.52 -4.95
CA ASP A 206 1.02 -18.43 -6.42
C ASP A 206 1.13 -16.96 -6.86
N GLN A 207 0.43 -16.05 -6.19
CA GLN A 207 0.49 -14.61 -6.47
C GLN A 207 1.90 -14.05 -6.22
N LEU A 208 2.50 -14.32 -5.06
CA LEU A 208 3.83 -13.78 -4.74
C LEU A 208 4.92 -14.36 -5.67
N ASN A 209 4.83 -15.63 -6.06
CA ASN A 209 5.77 -16.23 -7.00
C ASN A 209 5.63 -15.60 -8.39
N SER A 210 4.39 -15.38 -8.86
CA SER A 210 4.15 -14.67 -10.12
C SER A 210 4.75 -13.25 -10.09
N ASP A 211 4.62 -12.54 -8.98
CA ASP A 211 5.22 -11.21 -8.81
C ASP A 211 6.76 -11.25 -8.76
N ILE A 212 7.34 -12.26 -8.12
CA ILE A 212 8.81 -12.46 -8.09
C ILE A 212 9.33 -12.74 -9.50
N ASP A 213 8.68 -13.62 -10.27
CA ASP A 213 9.08 -13.95 -11.63
C ASP A 213 9.05 -12.69 -12.52
N LYS A 214 8.01 -11.87 -12.41
CA LYS A 214 7.92 -10.58 -13.09
C LYS A 214 9.02 -9.60 -12.65
N ALA A 215 9.29 -9.50 -11.37
CA ALA A 215 10.35 -8.66 -10.84
C ALA A 215 11.72 -9.08 -11.40
N ILE A 216 12.03 -10.38 -11.42
CA ILE A 216 13.27 -10.92 -11.96
C ILE A 216 13.37 -10.64 -13.46
N GLU A 217 12.30 -10.89 -14.23
CA GLU A 217 12.25 -10.62 -15.67
C GLU A 217 12.60 -9.16 -15.98
N LEU A 218 11.98 -8.21 -15.25
CA LEU A 218 12.11 -6.79 -15.50
C LEU A 218 13.43 -6.20 -14.98
N LEU A 219 13.93 -6.69 -13.84
CA LEU A 219 15.14 -6.18 -13.21
C LEU A 219 16.43 -6.83 -13.74
N ASN A 220 16.32 -7.97 -14.45
CA ASN A 220 17.47 -8.64 -14.99
C ASN A 220 18.16 -7.79 -16.08
N GLY A 221 19.40 -7.39 -15.81
CA GLY A 221 20.19 -6.53 -16.70
C GLY A 221 19.79 -5.06 -16.72
N THR A 222 18.89 -4.63 -15.84
CA THR A 222 18.59 -3.21 -15.64
C THR A 222 19.55 -2.62 -14.62
N GLU A 223 20.56 -1.90 -15.08
CA GLU A 223 21.40 -1.06 -14.24
C GLU A 223 20.91 0.38 -14.32
N ARG A 224 20.52 0.95 -13.19
CA ARG A 224 20.27 2.37 -13.12
C ARG A 224 21.60 3.12 -13.14
N LYS A 225 21.82 3.89 -14.18
CA LYS A 225 22.92 4.87 -14.21
C LYS A 225 22.59 5.97 -13.22
N HIS A 226 23.35 6.09 -12.16
CA HIS A 226 23.24 7.17 -11.16
C HIS A 226 23.62 8.51 -11.76
#